data_e7d7c9aea2eae21a9889709c135b0371
#
_entry.id   e7d7c9aea2eae21a9889709c135b0371
#
_cell.length_a   1.000
_cell.length_b   1.000
_cell.length_c   1.000
_cell.angle_alpha   90.00
_cell.angle_beta   90.00
_cell.angle_gamma   90.00
#
_symmetry.space_group_name_H-M   'P 1'
#
loop_
_entity.id
_entity.type
_entity.pdbx_description
1 polymer ?
#
loop_
_entity_poly.entity_id
_entity_poly.type
_entity_poly.pdbx_seq_one_letter_code
_entity_poly.pdbx_strand_id
1 'polypeptide(L)'
;MNINLVGIGLGNPELLTKAACNAISKSDIVIGAKRIVDSIRSDFVGKKFFLEYNTEKIADIIKSNAGSEISVIFSGDISLFSGGSKLFERLKAFKNCKINTFPGISSLSYLCAKTNIDISKVKILSFHGKDELLYHNIDSNEYTFIITSKGEGAKEICRKLISFGFFELDITLGENLSYDNERITTAKPGDFLDMDISDLNCMIIYNPDSDKAISFGLHDEVFARDKVPITKSEVRAVILSKLNISSDSICYDIGAGSGSVSIEMAGLAYEGKVYAVEKNPVAVELIKKNIHNFNAENIELI
;
A
#
# COMPACT_ATOMS: atom_id res chain seq x y z
N MET A 1 -22.11 -12.50 23.69
CA MET A 1 -21.70 -12.97 22.34
C MET A 1 -20.19 -12.91 22.25
N ASN A 2 -19.54 -14.01 21.88
CA ASN A 2 -18.09 -14.07 21.67
C ASN A 2 -17.81 -14.03 20.17
N ILE A 3 -17.00 -13.07 19.73
CA ILE A 3 -16.59 -12.91 18.35
C ILE A 3 -15.06 -12.96 18.28
N ASN A 4 -14.55 -13.83 17.43
CA ASN A 4 -13.12 -13.97 17.18
C ASN A 4 -12.81 -13.41 15.79
N LEU A 5 -11.94 -12.43 15.70
CA LEU A 5 -11.37 -11.94 14.43
C LEU A 5 -10.03 -12.67 14.25
N VAL A 6 -9.92 -13.46 13.20
CA VAL A 6 -8.82 -14.43 13.07
C VAL A 6 -8.08 -14.21 11.74
N GLY A 7 -6.81 -13.85 11.81
CA GLY A 7 -5.89 -13.94 10.70
C GLY A 7 -5.49 -15.40 10.48
N ILE A 8 -5.80 -15.94 9.31
CA ILE A 8 -5.51 -17.35 9.01
C ILE A 8 -4.21 -17.56 8.22
N GLY A 9 -3.40 -16.52 8.07
CA GLY A 9 -2.23 -16.59 7.20
C GLY A 9 -2.62 -16.60 5.72
N LEU A 10 -1.76 -17.16 4.90
CA LEU A 10 -1.83 -17.04 3.45
C LEU A 10 -2.70 -18.11 2.76
N GLY A 11 -3.15 -19.10 3.50
CA GLY A 11 -4.02 -20.15 3.00
C GLY A 11 -3.52 -21.58 3.22
N ASN A 12 -2.26 -21.75 3.65
CA ASN A 12 -1.75 -23.05 4.10
C ASN A 12 -2.16 -23.29 5.57
N PRO A 13 -2.92 -24.35 5.88
CA PRO A 13 -3.33 -24.66 7.25
C PRO A 13 -2.17 -24.88 8.23
N GLU A 14 -1.01 -25.34 7.77
CA GLU A 14 0.17 -25.52 8.60
C GLU A 14 0.74 -24.21 9.16
N LEU A 15 0.41 -23.09 8.51
CA LEU A 15 0.80 -21.73 8.94
C LEU A 15 -0.23 -21.08 9.87
N LEU A 16 -1.33 -21.76 10.20
CA LEU A 16 -2.25 -21.29 11.23
C LEU A 16 -1.56 -21.28 12.59
N THR A 17 -1.67 -20.16 13.30
CA THR A 17 -1.23 -20.16 14.70
C THR A 17 -2.10 -21.10 15.53
N LYS A 18 -1.50 -21.76 16.53
CA LYS A 18 -2.26 -22.65 17.42
C LYS A 18 -3.43 -21.94 18.10
N ALA A 19 -3.28 -20.65 18.40
CA ALA A 19 -4.34 -19.84 19.00
C ALA A 19 -5.50 -19.61 18.01
N ALA A 20 -5.20 -19.30 16.74
CA ALA A 20 -6.19 -19.16 15.68
C ALA A 20 -6.95 -20.49 15.44
N CYS A 21 -6.23 -21.61 15.34
CA CYS A 21 -6.81 -22.93 15.20
C CYS A 21 -7.78 -23.25 16.35
N ASN A 22 -7.38 -23.00 17.59
CA ASN A 22 -8.21 -23.22 18.77
C ASN A 22 -9.47 -22.32 18.78
N ALA A 23 -9.35 -21.08 18.35
CA ALA A 23 -10.48 -20.14 18.26
C ALA A 23 -11.52 -20.63 17.24
N ILE A 24 -11.06 -21.01 16.04
CA ILE A 24 -11.93 -21.55 14.99
C ILE A 24 -12.57 -22.86 15.43
N SER A 25 -11.81 -23.76 16.05
CA SER A 25 -12.31 -25.06 16.53
C SER A 25 -13.44 -24.94 17.58
N LYS A 26 -13.41 -23.90 18.41
CA LYS A 26 -14.44 -23.63 19.42
C LYS A 26 -15.68 -22.94 18.86
N SER A 27 -15.57 -22.30 17.72
CA SER A 27 -16.68 -21.55 17.14
C SER A 27 -17.75 -22.46 16.54
N ASP A 28 -19.01 -22.03 16.62
CA ASP A 28 -20.15 -22.67 15.94
C ASP A 28 -20.21 -22.25 14.47
N ILE A 29 -19.82 -20.99 14.22
CA ILE A 29 -19.94 -20.33 12.92
C ILE A 29 -18.58 -19.76 12.51
N VAL A 30 -18.23 -19.96 11.24
CA VAL A 30 -17.06 -19.38 10.60
C VAL A 30 -17.50 -18.53 9.41
N ILE A 31 -17.07 -17.27 9.36
CA ILE A 31 -17.43 -16.31 8.30
C ILE A 31 -16.15 -15.86 7.61
N GLY A 32 -16.13 -15.83 6.29
CA GLY A 32 -14.97 -15.32 5.53
C GLY A 32 -15.18 -15.34 4.03
N ALA A 33 -14.26 -14.76 3.28
CA ALA A 33 -14.26 -14.83 1.83
C ALA A 33 -14.13 -16.28 1.34
N LYS A 34 -14.77 -16.61 0.22
CA LYS A 34 -14.83 -17.96 -0.33
C LYS A 34 -13.46 -18.65 -0.36
N ARG A 35 -12.45 -18.01 -0.95
CA ARG A 35 -11.09 -18.57 -1.09
C ARG A 35 -10.50 -19.02 0.24
N ILE A 36 -10.58 -18.16 1.28
CA ILE A 36 -10.00 -18.46 2.59
C ILE A 36 -10.83 -19.45 3.41
N VAL A 37 -12.15 -19.46 3.25
CA VAL A 37 -12.99 -20.51 3.85
C VAL A 37 -12.67 -21.86 3.21
N ASP A 38 -12.56 -21.92 1.88
CA ASP A 38 -12.29 -23.16 1.16
C ASP A 38 -10.91 -23.74 1.54
N SER A 39 -9.91 -22.92 1.87
CA SER A 39 -8.56 -23.39 2.25
C SER A 39 -8.48 -24.07 3.62
N ILE A 40 -9.47 -23.85 4.50
CA ILE A 40 -9.46 -24.44 5.86
C ILE A 40 -10.66 -25.34 6.17
N ARG A 41 -11.67 -25.36 5.28
CA ARG A 41 -12.96 -26.04 5.56
C ARG A 41 -12.80 -27.51 5.90
N SER A 42 -11.86 -28.21 5.27
CA SER A 42 -11.58 -29.63 5.52
C SER A 42 -11.09 -29.88 6.94
N ASP A 43 -10.40 -28.93 7.56
CA ASP A 43 -9.78 -29.09 8.87
C ASP A 43 -10.75 -28.76 10.01
N PHE A 44 -11.88 -28.12 9.70
CA PHE A 44 -12.90 -27.67 10.67
C PHE A 44 -14.29 -28.24 10.34
N VAL A 45 -14.39 -29.59 10.30
CA VAL A 45 -15.63 -30.30 9.99
C VAL A 45 -16.71 -30.01 11.04
N GLY A 46 -17.97 -29.93 10.59
CA GLY A 46 -19.13 -29.71 11.46
C GLY A 46 -19.43 -28.25 11.80
N LYS A 47 -18.66 -27.31 11.29
CA LYS A 47 -18.93 -25.88 11.44
C LYS A 47 -19.93 -25.37 10.41
N LYS A 48 -20.69 -24.32 10.77
CA LYS A 48 -21.52 -23.58 9.82
C LYS A 48 -20.69 -22.50 9.18
N PHE A 49 -20.54 -22.54 7.86
CA PHE A 49 -19.75 -21.58 7.09
C PHE A 49 -20.63 -20.58 6.36
N PHE A 50 -20.28 -19.27 6.48
CA PHE A 50 -20.83 -18.22 5.66
C PHE A 50 -19.75 -17.63 4.77
N LEU A 51 -20.01 -17.56 3.46
CA LEU A 51 -19.11 -17.03 2.46
C LEU A 51 -19.39 -15.52 2.25
N GLU A 52 -18.78 -14.69 3.06
CA GLU A 52 -18.98 -13.23 3.00
C GLU A 52 -17.69 -12.48 3.32
N TYR A 53 -17.43 -11.38 2.62
CA TYR A 53 -16.28 -10.50 2.79
C TYR A 53 -16.67 -9.04 3.09
N ASN A 54 -17.90 -8.64 2.80
CA ASN A 54 -18.41 -7.30 3.09
C ASN A 54 -18.65 -7.15 4.59
N THR A 55 -17.97 -6.19 5.22
CA THR A 55 -18.02 -5.98 6.67
C THR A 55 -19.42 -5.64 7.20
N GLU A 56 -20.29 -5.04 6.37
CA GLU A 56 -21.68 -4.72 6.75
C GLU A 56 -22.52 -5.98 6.84
N LYS A 57 -22.46 -6.79 5.80
CA LYS A 57 -23.17 -8.08 5.75
C LYS A 57 -22.65 -9.04 6.81
N ILE A 58 -21.35 -9.06 7.08
CA ILE A 58 -20.76 -9.85 8.18
C ILE A 58 -21.37 -9.40 9.51
N ALA A 59 -21.48 -8.11 9.76
CA ALA A 59 -22.09 -7.58 10.99
C ALA A 59 -23.55 -7.99 11.13
N ASP A 60 -24.32 -8.04 10.04
CA ASP A 60 -25.71 -8.48 10.04
C ASP A 60 -25.84 -9.99 10.30
N ILE A 61 -24.95 -10.82 9.72
CA ILE A 61 -24.87 -12.26 10.02
C ILE A 61 -24.58 -12.48 11.51
N ILE A 62 -23.64 -11.71 12.07
CA ILE A 62 -23.29 -11.78 13.50
C ILE A 62 -24.49 -11.44 14.37
N LYS A 63 -25.23 -10.36 14.08
CA LYS A 63 -26.46 -9.97 14.81
C LYS A 63 -27.52 -11.07 14.78
N SER A 64 -27.71 -11.67 13.60
CA SER A 64 -28.73 -12.71 13.41
C SER A 64 -28.39 -14.03 14.13
N ASN A 65 -27.15 -14.19 14.61
CA ASN A 65 -26.66 -15.39 15.30
C ASN A 65 -26.08 -15.06 16.70
N ALA A 66 -26.71 -14.15 17.43
CA ALA A 66 -26.20 -13.57 18.67
C ALA A 66 -25.94 -14.58 19.81
N GLY A 67 -26.47 -15.81 19.74
CA GLY A 67 -26.26 -16.89 20.72
C GLY A 67 -25.05 -17.79 20.42
N SER A 68 -24.41 -17.63 19.27
CA SER A 68 -23.32 -18.51 18.81
C SER A 68 -21.94 -17.91 19.11
N GLU A 69 -20.94 -18.79 19.22
CA GLU A 69 -19.53 -18.40 19.16
C GLU A 69 -19.10 -18.29 17.69
N ILE A 70 -18.60 -17.13 17.28
CA ILE A 70 -18.37 -16.79 15.86
C ILE A 70 -16.92 -16.46 15.62
N SER A 71 -16.29 -17.11 14.63
CA SER A 71 -15.00 -16.70 14.08
C SER A 71 -15.19 -16.04 12.72
N VAL A 72 -14.68 -14.81 12.57
CA VAL A 72 -14.55 -14.16 11.27
C VAL A 72 -13.10 -14.25 10.85
N ILE A 73 -12.86 -14.91 9.72
CA ILE A 73 -11.51 -15.21 9.23
C ILE A 73 -11.09 -14.26 8.11
N PHE A 74 -9.84 -13.86 8.14
CA PHE A 74 -9.22 -12.94 7.18
C PHE A 74 -7.93 -13.55 6.63
N SER A 75 -7.60 -13.23 5.38
CA SER A 75 -6.32 -13.60 4.77
C SER A 75 -5.17 -12.82 5.43
N GLY A 76 -4.03 -13.46 5.60
CA GLY A 76 -2.84 -12.86 6.19
C GLY A 76 -3.00 -12.55 7.68
N ASP A 77 -2.51 -11.40 8.07
CA ASP A 77 -2.70 -10.83 9.40
C ASP A 77 -3.85 -9.82 9.41
N ILE A 78 -4.60 -9.77 10.51
CA ILE A 78 -5.74 -8.86 10.66
C ILE A 78 -5.34 -7.39 10.73
N SER A 79 -4.09 -7.09 11.05
CA SER A 79 -3.56 -5.73 11.21
C SER A 79 -2.99 -5.15 9.91
N LEU A 80 -2.66 -6.00 8.90
CA LEU A 80 -2.04 -5.57 7.67
C LEU A 80 -3.06 -5.49 6.53
N PHE A 81 -3.51 -4.29 6.18
CA PHE A 81 -4.46 -3.99 5.08
C PHE A 81 -5.69 -4.92 5.02
N SER A 82 -6.16 -5.34 6.19
CA SER A 82 -7.26 -6.29 6.33
C SER A 82 -8.59 -5.59 6.60
N GLY A 83 -9.69 -6.22 6.17
CA GLY A 83 -11.04 -5.83 6.59
C GLY A 83 -11.31 -6.01 8.10
N GLY A 84 -10.41 -6.70 8.81
CA GLY A 84 -10.53 -6.97 10.23
C GLY A 84 -10.61 -5.73 11.09
N SER A 85 -9.78 -4.72 10.83
CA SER A 85 -9.79 -3.45 11.58
C SER A 85 -11.11 -2.69 11.40
N LYS A 86 -11.64 -2.62 10.17
CA LYS A 86 -12.95 -1.99 9.90
C LYS A 86 -14.08 -2.72 10.60
N LEU A 87 -14.05 -4.05 10.59
CA LEU A 87 -15.07 -4.84 11.28
C LEU A 87 -14.95 -4.68 12.80
N PHE A 88 -13.74 -4.67 13.35
CA PHE A 88 -13.50 -4.44 14.78
C PHE A 88 -14.14 -3.13 15.26
N GLU A 89 -13.88 -2.02 14.58
CA GLU A 89 -14.47 -0.72 14.94
C GLU A 89 -16.02 -0.75 14.89
N ARG A 90 -16.57 -1.43 13.89
CA ARG A 90 -18.02 -1.57 13.78
C ARG A 90 -18.63 -2.41 14.90
N LEU A 91 -17.95 -3.48 15.30
CA LEU A 91 -18.41 -4.37 16.36
C LEU A 91 -18.31 -3.75 17.76
N LYS A 92 -17.47 -2.75 17.99
CA LYS A 92 -17.43 -1.98 19.25
C LYS A 92 -18.78 -1.35 19.61
N ALA A 93 -19.62 -1.05 18.63
CA ALA A 93 -20.96 -0.50 18.85
C ALA A 93 -21.98 -1.56 19.32
N PHE A 94 -21.63 -2.86 19.33
CA PHE A 94 -22.53 -3.94 19.73
C PHE A 94 -22.52 -4.10 21.24
N LYS A 95 -23.68 -3.96 21.88
CA LYS A 95 -23.83 -4.18 23.31
C LYS A 95 -23.58 -5.66 23.66
N ASN A 96 -22.90 -5.93 24.78
CA ASN A 96 -22.62 -7.27 25.29
C ASN A 96 -21.84 -8.17 24.31
N CYS A 97 -20.93 -7.57 23.53
CA CYS A 97 -20.04 -8.29 22.62
C CYS A 97 -18.61 -8.31 23.17
N LYS A 98 -18.04 -9.51 23.31
CA LYS A 98 -16.62 -9.71 23.59
C LYS A 98 -15.93 -10.02 22.27
N ILE A 99 -15.00 -9.14 21.87
CA ILE A 99 -14.21 -9.31 20.64
C ILE A 99 -12.81 -9.75 21.02
N ASN A 100 -12.39 -10.89 20.47
CA ASN A 100 -11.02 -11.38 20.60
C ASN A 100 -10.34 -11.28 19.22
N THR A 101 -9.05 -11.00 19.20
CA THR A 101 -8.26 -10.89 17.96
C THR A 101 -7.12 -11.89 17.98
N PHE A 102 -6.92 -12.58 16.85
CA PHE A 102 -5.88 -13.59 16.69
C PHE A 102 -5.05 -13.23 15.46
N PRO A 103 -3.75 -12.93 15.60
CA PRO A 103 -2.88 -12.59 14.48
C PRO A 103 -2.64 -13.80 13.57
N GLY A 104 -2.32 -13.51 12.31
CA GLY A 104 -1.89 -14.50 11.34
C GLY A 104 -0.55 -14.11 10.71
N ILE A 105 0.03 -14.97 9.88
CA ILE A 105 1.24 -14.67 9.12
C ILE A 105 0.85 -13.83 7.90
N SER A 106 1.38 -12.60 7.80
CA SER A 106 1.13 -11.73 6.66
C SER A 106 1.99 -12.12 5.45
N SER A 107 1.58 -11.72 4.24
CA SER A 107 2.40 -11.86 3.03
C SER A 107 3.73 -11.12 3.15
N LEU A 108 3.75 -9.97 3.82
CA LEU A 108 4.97 -9.23 4.13
C LEU A 108 5.93 -10.08 4.97
N SER A 109 5.49 -10.57 6.13
CA SER A 109 6.34 -11.37 7.03
C SER A 109 6.85 -12.64 6.35
N TYR A 110 5.98 -13.27 5.57
CA TYR A 110 6.31 -14.50 4.86
C TYR A 110 7.35 -14.25 3.77
N LEU A 111 7.13 -13.26 2.90
CA LEU A 111 8.05 -12.94 1.81
C LEU A 111 9.40 -12.45 2.35
N CYS A 112 9.42 -11.60 3.36
CA CYS A 112 10.65 -11.15 4.02
C CYS A 112 11.44 -12.33 4.61
N ALA A 113 10.78 -13.30 5.24
CA ALA A 113 11.44 -14.50 5.76
C ALA A 113 12.03 -15.37 4.64
N LYS A 114 11.31 -15.53 3.52
CA LYS A 114 11.79 -16.29 2.35
C LYS A 114 12.97 -15.65 1.63
N THR A 115 13.07 -14.32 1.69
CA THR A 115 14.11 -13.54 1.01
C THR A 115 15.21 -13.06 1.96
N ASN A 116 15.13 -13.39 3.25
CA ASN A 116 16.05 -12.96 4.29
C ASN A 116 16.19 -11.43 4.40
N ILE A 117 15.06 -10.71 4.23
CA ILE A 117 14.98 -9.26 4.37
C ILE A 117 14.50 -8.92 5.78
N ASP A 118 15.18 -7.98 6.44
CA ASP A 118 14.75 -7.43 7.73
C ASP A 118 13.51 -6.56 7.53
N ILE A 119 12.38 -7.00 8.09
CA ILE A 119 11.09 -6.31 7.99
C ILE A 119 11.13 -4.88 8.54
N SER A 120 12.01 -4.57 9.48
CA SER A 120 12.16 -3.22 10.04
C SER A 120 12.68 -2.18 9.04
N LYS A 121 13.28 -2.64 7.94
CA LYS A 121 13.79 -1.80 6.84
C LYS A 121 12.78 -1.60 5.71
N VAL A 122 11.61 -2.21 5.80
CA VAL A 122 10.65 -2.28 4.70
C VAL A 122 9.58 -1.21 4.84
N LYS A 123 9.49 -0.31 3.87
CA LYS A 123 8.32 0.57 3.68
C LYS A 123 7.18 -0.25 3.09
N ILE A 124 5.97 -0.06 3.61
CA ILE A 124 4.81 -0.86 3.22
C ILE A 124 3.81 0.01 2.49
N LEU A 125 3.44 -0.39 1.28
CA LEU A 125 2.44 0.27 0.44
C LEU A 125 1.31 -0.69 0.06
N SER A 126 0.13 -0.14 -0.25
CA SER A 126 -1.00 -0.92 -0.77
C SER A 126 -1.64 -0.21 -1.96
N PHE A 127 -1.48 -0.78 -3.13
CA PHE A 127 -2.17 -0.35 -4.35
C PHE A 127 -3.55 -1.02 -4.51
N HIS A 128 -4.03 -1.71 -3.47
CA HIS A 128 -5.37 -2.29 -3.48
C HIS A 128 -6.42 -1.22 -3.16
N GLY A 129 -6.83 -0.46 -4.20
CA GLY A 129 -7.89 0.56 -4.09
C GLY A 129 -7.44 1.91 -3.54
N LYS A 130 -6.14 2.23 -3.60
CA LYS A 130 -5.57 3.53 -3.27
C LYS A 130 -4.50 3.92 -4.29
N ASP A 131 -4.44 5.19 -4.63
CA ASP A 131 -3.29 5.78 -5.34
C ASP A 131 -2.24 6.19 -4.30
N GLU A 132 -1.22 5.36 -4.15
CA GLU A 132 -0.04 5.66 -3.33
C GLU A 132 1.03 6.33 -4.20
N LEU A 133 1.77 7.27 -3.65
CA LEU A 133 2.88 7.94 -4.36
C LEU A 133 4.05 6.96 -4.54
N LEU A 134 4.12 6.34 -5.71
CA LEU A 134 5.08 5.26 -5.96
C LEU A 134 6.52 5.80 -6.02
N TYR A 135 6.76 6.86 -6.81
CA TYR A 135 8.10 7.40 -7.03
C TYR A 135 8.81 7.72 -5.72
N HIS A 136 8.23 8.60 -4.91
CA HIS A 136 8.84 9.04 -3.66
C HIS A 136 9.11 7.86 -2.70
N ASN A 137 8.17 6.94 -2.58
CA ASN A 137 8.34 5.79 -1.67
C ASN A 137 9.45 4.83 -2.13
N ILE A 138 9.67 4.67 -3.45
CA ILE A 138 10.77 3.86 -3.98
C ILE A 138 12.10 4.61 -3.86
N ASP A 139 12.11 5.89 -4.20
CA ASP A 139 13.32 6.72 -4.16
C ASP A 139 13.89 6.85 -2.75
N SER A 140 13.03 6.96 -1.75
CA SER A 140 13.42 7.23 -0.35
C SER A 140 13.60 5.98 0.53
N ASN A 141 13.36 4.77 0.04
CA ASN A 141 13.43 3.57 0.87
C ASN A 141 14.22 2.44 0.20
N GLU A 142 15.14 1.82 0.98
CA GLU A 142 15.94 0.68 0.54
C GLU A 142 15.06 -0.51 0.10
N TYR A 143 14.03 -0.80 0.88
CA TYR A 143 13.06 -1.86 0.57
C TYR A 143 11.63 -1.30 0.61
N THR A 144 10.86 -1.57 -0.43
CA THR A 144 9.44 -1.22 -0.47
C THR A 144 8.61 -2.46 -0.79
N PHE A 145 7.76 -2.86 0.15
CA PHE A 145 6.79 -3.94 -0.04
C PHE A 145 5.48 -3.38 -0.57
N ILE A 146 4.92 -4.03 -1.58
CA ILE A 146 3.67 -3.61 -2.22
C ILE A 146 2.68 -4.76 -2.27
N ILE A 147 1.48 -4.54 -1.74
CA ILE A 147 0.31 -5.37 -2.06
C ILE A 147 -0.30 -4.84 -3.35
N THR A 148 -0.24 -5.67 -4.39
CA THR A 148 -0.71 -5.30 -5.73
C THR A 148 -2.22 -5.43 -5.87
N SER A 149 -2.81 -4.79 -6.88
CA SER A 149 -4.17 -5.08 -7.32
C SER A 149 -4.20 -6.35 -8.19
N LYS A 150 -5.40 -6.95 -8.33
CA LYS A 150 -5.61 -8.10 -9.21
C LYS A 150 -5.35 -7.76 -10.68
N GLY A 151 -5.15 -8.79 -11.49
CA GLY A 151 -4.92 -8.67 -12.92
C GLY A 151 -3.55 -8.06 -13.23
N GLU A 152 -3.52 -6.99 -13.98
CA GLU A 152 -2.29 -6.31 -14.44
C GLU A 152 -1.56 -5.50 -13.36
N GLY A 153 -2.02 -5.49 -12.10
CA GLY A 153 -1.51 -4.58 -11.05
C GLY A 153 0.00 -4.62 -10.85
N ALA A 154 0.62 -5.80 -10.84
CA ALA A 154 2.07 -5.93 -10.74
C ALA A 154 2.79 -5.34 -11.96
N LYS A 155 2.29 -5.61 -13.18
CA LYS A 155 2.84 -5.06 -14.41
C LYS A 155 2.66 -3.55 -14.52
N GLU A 156 1.56 -3.03 -13.99
CA GLU A 156 1.29 -1.59 -13.94
C GLU A 156 2.31 -0.85 -13.07
N ILE A 157 2.66 -1.43 -11.92
CA ILE A 157 3.74 -0.93 -11.06
C ILE A 157 5.07 -0.96 -11.81
N CYS A 158 5.39 -2.06 -12.52
CA CYS A 158 6.61 -2.17 -13.32
C CYS A 158 6.66 -1.10 -14.44
N ARG A 159 5.56 -0.85 -15.16
CA ARG A 159 5.48 0.23 -16.17
C ARG A 159 5.72 1.61 -15.55
N LYS A 160 5.16 1.89 -14.38
CA LYS A 160 5.41 3.15 -13.66
C LYS A 160 6.87 3.27 -13.25
N LEU A 161 7.48 2.23 -12.70
CA LEU A 161 8.91 2.24 -12.35
C LEU A 161 9.78 2.56 -13.56
N ILE A 162 9.50 1.94 -14.69
CA ILE A 162 10.20 2.22 -15.96
C ILE A 162 10.01 3.68 -16.38
N SER A 163 8.79 4.22 -16.28
CA SER A 163 8.50 5.62 -16.63
C SER A 163 9.21 6.64 -15.73
N PHE A 164 9.55 6.25 -14.51
CA PHE A 164 10.33 7.04 -13.56
C PHE A 164 11.85 6.90 -13.72
N GLY A 165 12.30 6.03 -14.62
CA GLY A 165 13.73 5.75 -14.84
C GLY A 165 14.31 4.66 -13.96
N PHE A 166 13.51 3.95 -13.19
CA PHE A 166 13.93 2.84 -12.33
C PHE A 166 14.01 1.51 -13.11
N PHE A 167 14.90 1.42 -14.11
CA PHE A 167 15.03 0.24 -14.99
C PHE A 167 15.76 -0.92 -14.33
N GLU A 168 16.69 -0.62 -13.41
CA GLU A 168 17.67 -1.58 -12.88
C GLU A 168 17.38 -2.05 -11.45
N LEU A 169 16.24 -1.65 -10.87
CA LEU A 169 15.87 -2.10 -9.52
C LEU A 169 15.57 -3.60 -9.52
N ASP A 170 15.96 -4.29 -8.45
CA ASP A 170 15.57 -5.67 -8.23
C ASP A 170 14.17 -5.74 -7.62
N ILE A 171 13.27 -6.44 -8.30
CA ILE A 171 11.93 -6.73 -7.82
C ILE A 171 11.83 -8.20 -7.47
N THR A 172 11.49 -8.51 -6.22
CA THR A 172 11.12 -9.86 -5.80
C THR A 172 9.61 -9.98 -5.75
N LEU A 173 9.04 -10.70 -6.70
CA LEU A 173 7.61 -10.99 -6.80
C LEU A 173 7.30 -12.32 -6.12
N GLY A 174 6.40 -12.30 -5.15
CA GLY A 174 5.84 -13.49 -4.50
C GLY A 174 4.42 -13.76 -5.00
N GLU A 175 4.20 -14.93 -5.57
CA GLU A 175 2.93 -15.36 -6.14
C GLU A 175 2.43 -16.60 -5.40
N ASN A 176 1.12 -16.64 -5.13
CA ASN A 176 0.46 -17.76 -4.44
C ASN A 176 1.24 -18.23 -3.19
N LEU A 177 1.76 -17.27 -2.43
CA LEU A 177 2.61 -17.56 -1.28
C LEU A 177 1.93 -18.54 -0.33
N SER A 178 2.67 -19.56 0.08
CA SER A 178 2.25 -20.70 0.91
C SER A 178 1.36 -21.77 0.26
N TYR A 179 0.95 -21.61 -0.96
CA TYR A 179 0.23 -22.63 -1.71
C TYR A 179 1.22 -23.56 -2.46
N ASP A 180 0.75 -24.74 -2.92
CA ASP A 180 1.57 -25.72 -3.64
C ASP A 180 2.19 -25.14 -4.93
N ASN A 181 1.56 -24.13 -5.52
CA ASN A 181 2.02 -23.42 -6.69
C ASN A 181 2.70 -22.08 -6.36
N GLU A 182 3.29 -21.97 -5.16
CA GLU A 182 4.10 -20.82 -4.76
C GLU A 182 5.23 -20.58 -5.76
N ARG A 183 5.38 -19.33 -6.19
CA ARG A 183 6.50 -18.88 -7.00
C ARG A 183 7.07 -17.59 -6.44
N ILE A 184 8.39 -17.55 -6.25
CA ILE A 184 9.12 -16.34 -5.84
C ILE A 184 10.15 -16.09 -6.94
N THR A 185 10.06 -14.95 -7.62
CA THR A 185 10.91 -14.58 -8.75
C THR A 185 11.54 -13.22 -8.51
N THR A 186 12.84 -13.11 -8.69
CA THR A 186 13.55 -11.82 -8.66
C THR A 186 14.02 -11.48 -10.06
N ALA A 187 13.63 -10.30 -10.54
CA ALA A 187 13.96 -9.81 -11.88
C ALA A 187 13.86 -8.28 -11.95
N LYS A 188 14.22 -7.69 -13.10
CA LYS A 188 14.10 -6.25 -13.34
C LYS A 188 12.65 -5.87 -13.74
N PRO A 189 12.25 -4.60 -13.60
CA PRO A 189 10.89 -4.17 -13.97
C PRO A 189 10.46 -4.57 -15.39
N GLY A 190 11.38 -4.47 -16.37
CA GLY A 190 11.10 -4.82 -17.76
C GLY A 190 10.78 -6.30 -17.97
N ASP A 191 11.45 -7.20 -17.24
CA ASP A 191 11.28 -8.63 -17.38
C ASP A 191 9.86 -9.11 -17.00
N PHE A 192 9.23 -8.44 -16.05
CA PHE A 192 7.88 -8.79 -15.58
C PHE A 192 6.77 -8.45 -16.57
N LEU A 193 7.01 -7.57 -17.55
CA LEU A 193 5.97 -7.13 -18.48
C LEU A 193 5.45 -8.27 -19.36
N ASP A 194 6.33 -9.21 -19.70
CA ASP A 194 6.03 -10.35 -20.59
C ASP A 194 5.72 -11.65 -19.79
N MET A 195 5.88 -11.65 -18.47
CA MET A 195 5.59 -12.81 -17.63
C MET A 195 4.07 -12.99 -17.42
N ASP A 196 3.65 -14.25 -17.30
CA ASP A 196 2.33 -14.57 -16.75
C ASP A 196 2.40 -14.50 -15.22
N ILE A 197 1.59 -13.62 -14.61
CA ILE A 197 1.59 -13.32 -13.18
C ILE A 197 0.23 -13.66 -12.60
N SER A 198 0.25 -14.46 -11.53
CA SER A 198 -0.97 -14.82 -10.80
C SER A 198 -1.63 -13.61 -10.12
N ASP A 199 -2.96 -13.60 -10.04
CA ASP A 199 -3.74 -12.56 -9.36
C ASP A 199 -3.39 -12.37 -7.88
N LEU A 200 -2.95 -13.45 -7.23
CA LEU A 200 -2.58 -13.45 -5.82
C LEU A 200 -1.07 -13.23 -5.71
N ASN A 201 -0.68 -11.97 -5.71
CA ASN A 201 0.74 -11.60 -5.65
C ASN A 201 1.00 -10.40 -4.75
N CYS A 202 2.26 -10.23 -4.38
CA CYS A 202 2.84 -9.07 -3.73
C CYS A 202 4.31 -8.97 -4.15
N MET A 203 4.92 -7.81 -3.99
CA MET A 203 6.32 -7.61 -4.38
C MET A 203 7.12 -6.85 -3.33
N ILE A 204 8.43 -7.08 -3.32
CA ILE A 204 9.41 -6.23 -2.65
C ILE A 204 10.31 -5.64 -3.73
N ILE A 205 10.46 -4.34 -3.71
CA ILE A 205 11.36 -3.58 -4.59
C ILE A 205 12.57 -3.20 -3.76
N TYR A 206 13.76 -3.49 -4.26
CA TYR A 206 15.02 -3.14 -3.65
C TYR A 206 15.68 -1.99 -4.40
N ASN A 207 15.91 -0.87 -3.69
CA ASN A 207 16.62 0.29 -4.18
C ASN A 207 17.88 0.53 -3.33
N PRO A 208 19.07 0.08 -3.77
CA PRO A 208 20.32 0.29 -3.03
C PRO A 208 20.75 1.76 -2.97
N ASP A 209 20.31 2.56 -3.93
CA ASP A 209 20.67 3.97 -4.08
C ASP A 209 19.60 4.90 -3.46
N SER A 210 18.73 4.36 -2.60
CA SER A 210 17.67 5.13 -1.95
C SER A 210 18.24 6.30 -1.14
N ASP A 211 17.72 7.51 -1.36
CA ASP A 211 18.09 8.71 -0.62
C ASP A 211 16.91 9.20 0.25
N LYS A 212 17.12 9.17 1.55
CA LYS A 212 16.15 9.69 2.53
C LYS A 212 16.24 11.20 2.72
N ALA A 213 17.21 11.86 2.09
CA ALA A 213 17.42 13.28 2.24
C ALA A 213 16.31 14.07 1.53
N ILE A 214 15.48 14.73 2.31
CA ILE A 214 14.58 15.76 1.77
C ILE A 214 15.42 17.00 1.52
N SER A 215 15.73 17.29 0.26
CA SER A 215 16.45 18.50 -0.12
C SER A 215 15.49 19.57 -0.64
N PHE A 216 15.68 20.79 -0.18
CA PHE A 216 15.04 22.01 -0.70
C PHE A 216 16.08 23.10 -0.92
N GLY A 217 15.72 24.13 -1.69
CA GLY A 217 16.70 25.13 -2.15
C GLY A 217 17.52 24.61 -3.34
N LEU A 218 16.91 23.80 -4.19
CA LEU A 218 17.53 23.28 -5.41
C LEU A 218 18.07 24.42 -6.28
N HIS A 219 19.20 24.20 -6.94
CA HIS A 219 19.76 25.17 -7.86
C HIS A 219 18.79 25.48 -9.01
N ASP A 220 18.77 26.76 -9.44
CA ASP A 220 17.87 27.19 -10.52
C ASP A 220 18.08 26.40 -11.83
N GLU A 221 19.29 25.88 -12.07
CA GLU A 221 19.72 25.22 -13.29
C GLU A 221 19.07 23.83 -13.49
N VAL A 222 18.59 23.20 -12.42
CA VAL A 222 17.97 21.87 -12.51
C VAL A 222 16.53 21.91 -13.05
N PHE A 223 15.90 23.09 -13.01
CA PHE A 223 14.55 23.28 -13.54
C PHE A 223 14.59 23.55 -15.05
N ALA A 224 13.63 22.97 -15.78
CA ALA A 224 13.38 23.40 -17.15
C ALA A 224 13.00 24.89 -17.15
N ARG A 225 13.55 25.64 -18.08
CA ARG A 225 13.39 27.10 -18.20
C ARG A 225 12.91 27.50 -19.59
N ASP A 226 12.17 28.58 -19.62
CA ASP A 226 11.81 29.32 -20.83
C ASP A 226 11.77 30.81 -20.45
N LYS A 227 11.05 31.64 -21.19
CA LYS A 227 10.84 33.06 -20.90
C LYS A 227 10.06 33.35 -19.60
N VAL A 228 9.58 32.33 -18.93
CA VAL A 228 8.87 32.45 -17.64
C VAL A 228 9.88 32.70 -16.53
N PRO A 229 9.69 33.73 -15.70
CA PRO A 229 10.56 33.98 -14.55
C PRO A 229 10.54 32.79 -13.56
N ILE A 230 11.70 32.51 -12.95
CA ILE A 230 11.84 31.54 -11.86
C ILE A 230 12.11 32.28 -10.55
N THR A 231 11.47 31.88 -9.48
CA THR A 231 11.82 32.30 -8.12
C THR A 231 13.19 31.74 -7.78
N LYS A 232 14.12 32.61 -7.40
CA LYS A 232 15.51 32.24 -7.13
C LYS A 232 15.65 31.26 -5.98
N SER A 233 16.65 30.38 -6.05
CA SER A 233 16.85 29.27 -5.08
C SER A 233 16.89 29.77 -3.62
N GLU A 234 17.57 30.90 -3.36
CA GLU A 234 17.65 31.48 -2.02
C GLU A 234 16.27 31.94 -1.50
N VAL A 235 15.48 32.54 -2.41
CA VAL A 235 14.12 33.00 -2.09
C VAL A 235 13.20 31.80 -1.86
N ARG A 236 13.28 30.74 -2.70
CA ARG A 236 12.54 29.51 -2.51
C ARG A 236 12.85 28.86 -1.17
N ALA A 237 14.13 28.71 -0.83
CA ALA A 237 14.56 28.14 0.44
C ALA A 237 13.96 28.91 1.64
N VAL A 238 13.93 30.25 1.59
CA VAL A 238 13.32 31.07 2.64
C VAL A 238 11.80 30.88 2.70
N ILE A 239 11.12 30.85 1.54
CA ILE A 239 9.66 30.61 1.46
C ILE A 239 9.32 29.27 2.10
N LEU A 240 9.97 28.20 1.68
CA LEU A 240 9.68 26.84 2.16
C LEU A 240 9.96 26.69 3.65
N SER A 241 11.07 27.26 4.12
CA SER A 241 11.40 27.30 5.56
C SER A 241 10.32 28.04 6.39
N LYS A 242 9.71 29.11 5.85
CA LYS A 242 8.67 29.88 6.55
C LYS A 242 7.30 29.23 6.49
N LEU A 243 7.00 28.46 5.45
CA LEU A 243 5.74 27.75 5.30
C LEU A 243 5.59 26.59 6.28
N ASN A 244 6.71 26.07 6.80
CA ASN A 244 6.71 24.96 7.75
C ASN A 244 5.85 23.77 7.29
N ILE A 245 6.11 23.29 6.08
CA ILE A 245 5.34 22.23 5.41
C ILE A 245 5.61 20.89 6.11
N SER A 246 4.53 20.19 6.48
CA SER A 246 4.57 18.80 6.97
C SER A 246 4.41 17.83 5.80
N SER A 247 4.80 16.56 6.00
CA SER A 247 4.72 15.54 4.94
C SER A 247 3.32 15.33 4.36
N ASP A 248 2.27 15.55 5.16
CA ASP A 248 0.86 15.39 4.81
C ASP A 248 0.14 16.70 4.44
N SER A 249 0.88 17.80 4.28
CA SER A 249 0.31 19.12 4.01
C SER A 249 -0.39 19.20 2.66
N ILE A 250 -1.49 19.96 2.62
CA ILE A 250 -2.14 20.39 1.36
C ILE A 250 -1.68 21.80 1.08
N CYS A 251 -0.96 22.00 -0.01
CA CYS A 251 -0.36 23.27 -0.39
C CYS A 251 -1.03 23.87 -1.64
N TYR A 252 -1.06 25.20 -1.71
CA TYR A 252 -1.54 25.94 -2.88
C TYR A 252 -0.47 26.92 -3.33
N ASP A 253 -0.03 26.80 -4.60
CA ASP A 253 0.90 27.73 -5.26
C ASP A 253 0.13 28.54 -6.30
N ILE A 254 -0.29 29.75 -5.92
CA ILE A 254 -1.13 30.61 -6.74
C ILE A 254 -0.25 31.53 -7.59
N GLY A 255 -0.30 31.34 -8.92
CA GLY A 255 0.61 31.98 -9.86
C GLY A 255 1.95 31.24 -9.92
N ALA A 256 1.88 29.92 -10.09
CA ALA A 256 3.01 29.00 -9.96
C ALA A 256 4.18 29.27 -10.92
N GLY A 257 3.97 30.01 -12.02
CA GLY A 257 5.01 30.44 -12.95
C GLY A 257 5.75 29.23 -13.57
N SER A 258 7.03 29.07 -13.24
CA SER A 258 7.82 27.91 -13.69
C SER A 258 7.50 26.60 -12.93
N GLY A 259 6.72 26.68 -11.84
CA GLY A 259 6.44 25.56 -10.95
C GLY A 259 7.57 25.21 -9.99
N SER A 260 8.65 25.97 -9.94
CA SER A 260 9.82 25.64 -9.10
C SER A 260 9.50 25.60 -7.61
N VAL A 261 8.62 26.47 -7.12
CA VAL A 261 8.14 26.45 -5.72
C VAL A 261 7.23 25.24 -5.51
N SER A 262 6.30 24.98 -6.45
CA SER A 262 5.41 23.81 -6.40
C SER A 262 6.19 22.51 -6.32
N ILE A 263 7.26 22.34 -7.10
CA ILE A 263 8.11 21.12 -7.10
C ILE A 263 8.76 20.92 -5.73
N GLU A 264 9.37 21.96 -5.17
CA GLU A 264 10.00 21.82 -3.85
C GLU A 264 8.98 21.66 -2.72
N MET A 265 7.78 22.29 -2.81
CA MET A 265 6.66 22.02 -1.91
C MET A 265 6.25 20.54 -1.96
N ALA A 266 6.19 19.95 -3.17
CA ALA A 266 5.80 18.56 -3.38
C ALA A 266 6.79 17.58 -2.74
N GLY A 267 8.08 17.89 -2.81
CA GLY A 267 9.11 17.10 -2.12
C GLY A 267 9.00 17.14 -0.60
N LEU A 268 8.57 18.26 -0.02
CA LEU A 268 8.34 18.38 1.42
C LEU A 268 7.01 17.73 1.85
N ALA A 269 5.93 17.95 1.08
CA ALA A 269 4.59 17.41 1.31
C ALA A 269 4.39 16.04 0.62
N TYR A 270 5.34 15.15 0.77
CA TYR A 270 5.40 13.88 0.00
C TYR A 270 4.29 12.88 0.32
N GLU A 271 3.54 13.04 1.39
CA GLU A 271 2.30 12.30 1.72
C GLU A 271 1.04 13.16 1.51
N GLY A 272 1.25 14.43 1.16
CA GLY A 272 0.22 15.43 0.95
C GLY A 272 -0.01 15.73 -0.52
N LYS A 273 -0.48 16.94 -0.82
CA LYS A 273 -0.81 17.38 -2.17
C LYS A 273 -0.47 18.84 -2.41
N VAL A 274 -0.01 19.15 -3.61
CA VAL A 274 0.24 20.55 -4.06
C VAL A 274 -0.68 20.88 -5.22
N TYR A 275 -1.43 21.97 -5.09
CA TYR A 275 -2.23 22.53 -6.17
C TYR A 275 -1.48 23.71 -6.79
N ALA A 276 -0.97 23.52 -8.00
CA ALA A 276 -0.30 24.56 -8.77
C ALA A 276 -1.30 25.26 -9.68
N VAL A 277 -1.57 26.54 -9.41
CA VAL A 277 -2.55 27.34 -10.17
C VAL A 277 -1.82 28.31 -11.07
N GLU A 278 -2.02 28.21 -12.40
CA GLU A 278 -1.36 29.09 -13.36
C GLU A 278 -2.25 29.31 -14.60
N LYS A 279 -2.40 30.57 -14.99
CA LYS A 279 -3.23 30.96 -16.15
C LYS A 279 -2.48 31.11 -17.46
N ASN A 280 -1.15 31.32 -17.40
CA ASN A 280 -0.34 31.51 -18.60
C ASN A 280 -0.05 30.17 -19.29
N PRO A 281 -0.51 29.94 -20.54
CA PRO A 281 -0.32 28.65 -21.21
C PRO A 281 1.15 28.24 -21.36
N VAL A 282 2.08 29.19 -21.54
CA VAL A 282 3.51 28.91 -21.65
C VAL A 282 4.07 28.43 -20.32
N ALA A 283 3.65 29.05 -19.22
CA ALA A 283 4.02 28.60 -17.87
C ALA A 283 3.42 27.26 -17.51
N VAL A 284 2.16 27.01 -17.88
CA VAL A 284 1.48 25.71 -17.70
C VAL A 284 2.28 24.55 -18.32
N GLU A 285 2.73 24.71 -19.57
CA GLU A 285 3.54 23.67 -20.24
C GLU A 285 4.91 23.52 -19.58
N LEU A 286 5.49 24.59 -19.06
CA LEU A 286 6.75 24.54 -18.33
C LEU A 286 6.58 23.79 -16.98
N ILE A 287 5.49 24.06 -16.25
CA ILE A 287 5.14 23.32 -15.01
C ILE A 287 4.99 21.83 -15.31
N LYS A 288 4.24 21.44 -16.34
CA LYS A 288 4.08 20.02 -16.74
C LYS A 288 5.42 19.35 -16.99
N LYS A 289 6.33 20.06 -17.70
CA LYS A 289 7.67 19.56 -17.95
C LYS A 289 8.47 19.37 -16.65
N ASN A 290 8.39 20.33 -15.73
CA ASN A 290 9.06 20.20 -14.44
C ASN A 290 8.44 19.10 -13.58
N ILE A 291 7.11 18.97 -13.51
CA ILE A 291 6.42 17.85 -12.83
C ILE A 291 6.96 16.52 -13.35
N HIS A 292 7.07 16.36 -14.67
CA HIS A 292 7.59 15.14 -15.28
C HIS A 292 9.07 14.90 -14.92
N ASN A 293 9.93 15.94 -15.06
CA ASN A 293 11.37 15.82 -14.81
C ASN A 293 11.70 15.46 -13.34
N PHE A 294 10.86 15.89 -12.41
CA PHE A 294 11.05 15.63 -10.97
C PHE A 294 10.16 14.50 -10.45
N ASN A 295 9.41 13.82 -11.32
CA ASN A 295 8.43 12.77 -10.94
C ASN A 295 7.50 13.22 -9.78
N ALA A 296 7.08 14.47 -9.78
CA ALA A 296 6.29 15.07 -8.70
C ALA A 296 4.81 14.67 -8.81
N GLU A 297 4.51 13.39 -8.47
CA GLU A 297 3.19 12.74 -8.61
C GLU A 297 2.07 13.43 -7.81
N ASN A 298 2.43 14.17 -6.75
CA ASN A 298 1.49 14.83 -5.84
C ASN A 298 1.17 16.27 -6.22
N ILE A 299 1.56 16.74 -7.42
CA ILE A 299 1.16 18.05 -7.94
C ILE A 299 -0.06 17.90 -8.85
N GLU A 300 -1.10 18.68 -8.55
CA GLU A 300 -2.25 18.88 -9.42
C GLU A 300 -2.20 20.29 -10.01
N LEU A 301 -2.18 20.37 -11.34
CA LEU A 301 -2.14 21.64 -12.08
C LEU A 301 -3.57 22.11 -12.38
N ILE A 302 -3.90 23.34 -12.01
CA ILE A 302 -5.20 23.98 -12.14
C ILE A 302 -5.10 25.23 -13.04
#